data_dc5afcb903a9f002548353e606a675d3
#
_entry.id   dc5afcb903a9f002548353e606a675d3
#
_cell.length_a   1.000
_cell.length_b   1.000
_cell.length_c   1.000
_cell.angle_alpha   90.00
_cell.angle_beta   90.00
_cell.angle_gamma   90.00
#
_symmetry.space_group_name_H-M   'P 1'
#
loop_
_entity.id
_entity.type
_entity.pdbx_description
1 polymer ?
#
loop_
_entity_poly.entity_id
_entity_poly.type
_entity_poly.pdbx_seq_one_letter_code
_entity_poly.pdbx_strand_id
1 'polypeptide(L)'
;AFDVVEFELEEALCEPFRLNLKLASDKNAIDFRQVLDQPGTFTLWQDGRPARYVHGIVSHFTQGSSGFRRTRYELLLEPQLARLELCCNWRIFQEKSVPEILQALLKEHRVLDYEQRIYHEHLPREYCVQAGDSDHYLHDRLAFEEGLVYYFRFDEHRHTLVCSDRLYVQERIAGGPVLFSAQPEGDNPQPVLHSFRYSENVRTARQTQRDYSFKRPTYDQEHHLAGEALEHQGSSYERYDYPGRYKRSGAGRPFTESRLRGHRRDAREASVSGDDPRLIPGHAFALEGHPRADFNAWWRPVRVVHRGTQYAGQEEESADAPLGVSYDLRAELVPEDVEWRPAPLPRPRIDGPQIATVVGPAGEEIHCDEWGRVKV
;
A
#
# COMPACT_ATOMS: atom_id res chain seq x y z
N ALA A 1 -14.47 -4.95 28.10
CA ALA A 1 -13.95 -3.82 27.31
C ALA A 1 -12.44 -3.74 27.51
N PHE A 2 -11.72 -3.24 26.54
CA PHE A 2 -10.30 -2.95 26.62
C PHE A 2 -10.11 -1.44 26.72
N ASP A 3 -9.17 -1.01 27.53
CA ASP A 3 -8.66 0.35 27.53
C ASP A 3 -7.35 0.38 26.74
N VAL A 4 -7.23 1.29 25.79
CA VAL A 4 -6.00 1.45 25.00
C VAL A 4 -4.99 2.23 25.84
N VAL A 5 -3.79 1.66 25.98
CA VAL A 5 -2.68 2.25 26.72
C VAL A 5 -1.69 2.91 25.75
N GLU A 6 -1.39 2.23 24.67
CA GLU A 6 -0.46 2.67 23.64
C GLU A 6 -0.94 2.13 22.28
N PHE A 7 -0.72 2.90 21.25
CA PHE A 7 -0.92 2.43 19.89
C PHE A 7 0.20 2.87 18.95
N GLU A 8 0.44 2.04 17.93
CA GLU A 8 1.22 2.39 16.76
C GLU A 8 0.46 1.95 15.52
N LEU A 9 0.11 2.91 14.67
CA LEU A 9 -0.54 2.68 13.39
C LEU A 9 0.44 3.01 12.26
N GLU A 10 0.80 1.98 11.51
CA GLU A 10 1.60 2.11 10.29
C GLU A 10 0.70 1.96 9.07
N GLU A 11 0.78 2.93 8.17
CA GLU A 11 0.06 2.96 6.90
C GLU A 11 0.97 3.39 5.78
N ALA A 12 0.84 2.75 4.62
CA ALA A 12 1.57 3.16 3.43
C ALA A 12 0.77 2.88 2.15
N LEU A 13 1.12 3.55 1.06
CA LEU A 13 0.63 3.19 -0.26
C LEU A 13 1.13 1.80 -0.62
N CYS A 14 0.23 0.98 -1.14
CA CYS A 14 0.53 -0.39 -1.61
C CYS A 14 1.06 -1.33 -0.51
N GLU A 15 0.68 -1.08 0.73
CA GLU A 15 0.95 -1.97 1.87
C GLU A 15 -0.32 -2.09 2.74
N PRO A 16 -0.63 -3.28 3.28
CA PRO A 16 -1.64 -3.42 4.32
C PRO A 16 -1.26 -2.61 5.56
N PHE A 17 -2.19 -1.84 6.09
CA PHE A 17 -1.95 -1.12 7.34
C PHE A 17 -1.78 -2.10 8.52
N ARG A 18 -1.05 -1.65 9.55
CA ARG A 18 -0.83 -2.41 10.78
C ARG A 18 -1.09 -1.51 11.98
N LEU A 19 -2.04 -1.89 12.81
CA LEU A 19 -2.33 -1.19 14.07
C LEU A 19 -1.97 -2.10 15.24
N ASN A 20 -0.87 -1.80 15.90
CA ASN A 20 -0.43 -2.44 17.13
C ASN A 20 -1.05 -1.72 18.33
N LEU A 21 -1.73 -2.43 19.18
CA LEU A 21 -2.38 -1.92 20.38
C LEU A 21 -1.84 -2.60 21.63
N LYS A 22 -1.42 -1.81 22.62
CA LYS A 22 -1.23 -2.27 24.00
C LYS A 22 -2.47 -1.90 24.79
N LEU A 23 -3.06 -2.89 25.43
CA LEU A 23 -4.36 -2.81 26.04
C LEU A 23 -4.30 -3.19 27.51
N ALA A 24 -5.22 -2.67 28.29
CA ALA A 24 -5.46 -3.11 29.66
C ALA A 24 -6.93 -3.52 29.82
N SER A 25 -7.21 -4.53 30.65
CA SER A 25 -8.55 -4.98 30.96
C SER A 25 -8.63 -5.47 32.42
N ASP A 26 -9.78 -5.31 33.06
CA ASP A 26 -10.15 -5.91 34.35
C ASP A 26 -10.36 -7.43 34.27
N LYS A 27 -10.50 -7.96 33.04
CA LYS A 27 -10.66 -9.39 32.77
C LYS A 27 -9.30 -10.05 32.59
N ASN A 28 -9.02 -11.08 33.39
CA ASN A 28 -7.76 -11.84 33.36
C ASN A 28 -7.82 -13.15 32.56
N ALA A 29 -8.96 -13.48 31.97
CA ALA A 29 -9.16 -14.71 31.19
C ALA A 29 -10.11 -14.45 30.00
N ILE A 30 -9.62 -13.67 29.04
CA ILE A 30 -10.37 -13.43 27.79
C ILE A 30 -10.17 -14.61 26.85
N ASP A 31 -11.29 -15.19 26.38
CA ASP A 31 -11.23 -16.28 25.40
C ASP A 31 -10.71 -15.76 24.05
N PHE A 32 -9.57 -16.26 23.61
CA PHE A 32 -8.93 -15.90 22.36
C PHE A 32 -9.84 -16.10 21.12
N ARG A 33 -10.73 -17.08 21.16
CA ARG A 33 -11.71 -17.34 20.09
C ARG A 33 -12.71 -16.19 19.88
N GLN A 34 -12.90 -15.35 20.89
CA GLN A 34 -13.79 -14.18 20.81
C GLN A 34 -13.06 -12.93 20.26
N VAL A 35 -11.75 -13.01 20.05
CA VAL A 35 -10.90 -11.89 19.64
C VAL A 35 -10.19 -12.17 18.31
N LEU A 36 -9.50 -13.31 18.22
CA LEU A 36 -8.78 -13.67 17.00
C LEU A 36 -9.72 -13.85 15.81
N ASP A 37 -9.33 -13.31 14.67
CA ASP A 37 -10.07 -13.36 13.40
C ASP A 37 -11.43 -12.64 13.45
N GLN A 38 -11.63 -11.80 14.48
CA GLN A 38 -12.83 -10.98 14.63
C GLN A 38 -12.58 -9.54 14.16
N PRO A 39 -13.63 -8.83 13.71
CA PRO A 39 -13.52 -7.41 13.38
C PRO A 39 -13.27 -6.59 14.66
N GLY A 40 -12.40 -5.60 14.52
CA GLY A 40 -12.08 -4.62 15.55
C GLY A 40 -12.15 -3.20 15.02
N THR A 41 -12.49 -2.26 15.91
CA THR A 41 -12.50 -0.83 15.62
C THR A 41 -11.67 -0.09 16.65
N PHE A 42 -10.77 0.75 16.20
CA PHE A 42 -10.04 1.70 17.00
C PHE A 42 -10.49 3.12 16.63
N THR A 43 -10.67 3.98 17.62
CA THR A 43 -11.05 5.37 17.42
C THR A 43 -10.05 6.27 18.13
N LEU A 44 -9.42 7.16 17.39
CA LEU A 44 -8.61 8.24 17.93
C LEU A 44 -9.51 9.45 18.21
N TRP A 45 -9.46 9.94 19.43
CA TRP A 45 -10.24 11.10 19.88
C TRP A 45 -9.35 12.31 20.05
N GLN A 46 -9.81 13.47 19.61
CA GLN A 46 -9.19 14.77 19.83
C GLN A 46 -10.26 15.75 20.31
N ASP A 47 -10.02 16.43 21.44
CA ASP A 47 -10.94 17.39 22.02
C ASP A 47 -12.39 16.86 22.20
N GLY A 48 -12.51 15.59 22.59
CA GLY A 48 -13.80 14.95 22.81
C GLY A 48 -14.58 14.60 21.55
N ARG A 49 -13.95 14.70 20.37
CA ARG A 49 -14.53 14.31 19.06
C ARG A 49 -13.67 13.24 18.41
N PRO A 50 -14.30 12.30 17.66
CA PRO A 50 -13.55 11.34 16.90
C PRO A 50 -12.77 12.05 15.79
N ALA A 51 -11.44 11.96 15.85
CA ALA A 51 -10.54 12.49 14.84
C ALA A 51 -10.28 11.46 13.74
N ARG A 52 -10.30 10.16 14.10
CA ARG A 52 -10.00 9.09 13.17
C ARG A 52 -10.57 7.76 13.59
N TYR A 53 -11.00 6.96 12.62
CA TYR A 53 -11.41 5.56 12.78
C TYR A 53 -10.43 4.64 12.06
N VAL A 54 -10.16 3.47 12.64
CA VAL A 54 -9.41 2.38 12.01
C VAL A 54 -10.18 1.09 12.24
N HIS A 55 -10.61 0.46 11.17
CA HIS A 55 -11.32 -0.81 11.19
C HIS A 55 -10.45 -1.89 10.58
N GLY A 56 -10.44 -3.07 11.16
CA GLY A 56 -9.67 -4.20 10.64
C GLY A 56 -10.11 -5.51 11.26
N ILE A 57 -9.29 -6.52 11.03
CA ILE A 57 -9.45 -7.86 11.60
C ILE A 57 -8.28 -8.13 12.54
N VAL A 58 -8.56 -8.70 13.69
CA VAL A 58 -7.53 -9.07 14.66
C VAL A 58 -6.74 -10.27 14.15
N SER A 59 -5.48 -10.05 13.80
CA SER A 59 -4.57 -11.10 13.31
C SER A 59 -3.67 -11.68 14.40
N HIS A 60 -3.45 -10.94 15.49
CA HIS A 60 -2.64 -11.37 16.63
C HIS A 60 -3.25 -10.87 17.94
N PHE A 61 -3.22 -11.71 18.96
CA PHE A 61 -3.67 -11.37 20.29
C PHE A 61 -2.82 -12.08 21.33
N THR A 62 -2.28 -11.31 22.28
CA THR A 62 -1.44 -11.82 23.37
C THR A 62 -2.00 -11.38 24.71
N GLN A 63 -2.01 -12.29 25.67
CA GLN A 63 -2.19 -11.96 27.09
C GLN A 63 -0.80 -11.86 27.73
N GLY A 64 -0.48 -10.70 28.26
CA GLY A 64 0.75 -10.42 29.00
C GLY A 64 0.59 -10.66 30.51
N SER A 65 1.30 -9.86 31.28
CA SER A 65 1.26 -9.93 32.75
C SER A 65 -0.06 -9.47 33.32
N SER A 66 -0.48 -10.08 34.41
CA SER A 66 -1.60 -9.63 35.23
C SER A 66 -1.06 -8.90 36.45
N GLY A 67 -1.42 -7.63 36.58
CA GLY A 67 -1.20 -6.84 37.76
C GLY A 67 -2.27 -7.06 38.83
N PHE A 68 -2.31 -6.20 39.86
CA PHE A 68 -3.25 -6.35 40.96
C PHE A 68 -4.73 -6.17 40.53
N ARG A 69 -4.98 -5.28 39.60
CA ARG A 69 -6.36 -4.96 39.12
C ARG A 69 -6.54 -5.18 37.62
N ARG A 70 -5.48 -5.16 36.83
CA ARG A 70 -5.56 -5.21 35.37
C ARG A 70 -4.62 -6.22 34.76
N THR A 71 -5.05 -6.82 33.69
CA THR A 71 -4.25 -7.70 32.81
C THR A 71 -3.91 -6.96 31.54
N ARG A 72 -2.65 -7.09 31.12
CA ARG A 72 -2.14 -6.51 29.89
C ARG A 72 -2.42 -7.42 28.71
N TYR A 73 -2.75 -6.81 27.59
CA TYR A 73 -2.98 -7.50 26.34
C TYR A 73 -2.28 -6.74 25.21
N GLU A 74 -1.89 -7.46 24.17
CA GLU A 74 -1.41 -6.88 22.93
C GLU A 74 -2.24 -7.41 21.77
N LEU A 75 -2.54 -6.55 20.80
CA LEU A 75 -3.41 -6.86 19.69
C LEU A 75 -2.87 -6.21 18.42
N LEU A 76 -2.85 -6.98 17.32
CA LEU A 76 -2.58 -6.46 15.98
C LEU A 76 -3.89 -6.48 15.17
N LEU A 77 -4.24 -5.33 14.63
CA LEU A 77 -5.36 -5.13 13.72
C LEU A 77 -4.83 -4.83 12.32
N GLU A 78 -5.29 -5.60 11.33
CA GLU A 78 -4.87 -5.50 9.93
C GLU A 78 -6.09 -5.47 8.99
N PRO A 79 -5.95 -4.96 7.75
CA PRO A 79 -7.05 -5.01 6.78
C PRO A 79 -7.34 -6.45 6.37
N GLN A 80 -8.55 -6.70 5.91
CA GLN A 80 -8.92 -8.01 5.39
C GLN A 80 -8.02 -8.47 4.22
N LEU A 81 -7.44 -7.53 3.46
CA LEU A 81 -6.47 -7.80 2.41
C LEU A 81 -5.26 -8.63 2.90
N ALA A 82 -4.80 -8.42 4.13
CA ALA A 82 -3.65 -9.14 4.70
C ALA A 82 -3.87 -10.66 4.76
N ARG A 83 -5.12 -11.13 4.81
CA ARG A 83 -5.44 -12.57 4.79
C ARG A 83 -5.07 -13.28 3.51
N LEU A 84 -4.94 -12.55 2.40
CA LEU A 84 -4.49 -13.12 1.11
C LEU A 84 -3.07 -13.70 1.21
N GLU A 85 -2.26 -13.24 2.17
CA GLU A 85 -0.92 -13.79 2.43
C GLU A 85 -0.96 -15.21 3.00
N LEU A 86 -2.05 -15.59 3.64
CA LEU A 86 -2.22 -16.92 4.25
C LEU A 86 -2.59 -18.01 3.24
N CYS A 87 -2.84 -17.63 1.99
CA CYS A 87 -3.28 -18.54 0.93
C CYS A 87 -2.32 -18.48 -0.25
N CYS A 88 -2.04 -19.62 -0.85
CA CYS A 88 -1.26 -19.75 -2.08
C CYS A 88 -1.95 -20.72 -3.04
N ASN A 89 -1.67 -20.60 -4.33
CA ASN A 89 -2.31 -21.46 -5.32
C ASN A 89 -1.41 -21.68 -6.55
N TRP A 90 -1.76 -22.71 -7.34
CA TRP A 90 -1.23 -22.99 -8.67
C TRP A 90 -2.40 -22.92 -9.65
N ARG A 91 -2.55 -21.79 -10.32
CA ARG A 91 -3.69 -21.55 -11.24
C ARG A 91 -3.34 -20.61 -12.38
N ILE A 92 -4.17 -20.62 -13.39
CA ILE A 92 -4.03 -19.82 -14.59
C ILE A 92 -5.29 -18.97 -14.77
N PHE A 93 -5.09 -17.67 -14.98
CA PHE A 93 -6.14 -16.76 -15.46
C PHE A 93 -5.92 -16.57 -16.98
N GLN A 94 -6.96 -16.77 -17.78
CA GLN A 94 -6.91 -16.64 -19.22
C GLN A 94 -7.85 -15.55 -19.70
N GLU A 95 -7.41 -14.77 -20.69
CA GLU A 95 -8.19 -13.70 -21.37
C GLU A 95 -8.83 -12.72 -20.35
N LYS A 96 -8.09 -12.38 -19.28
CA LYS A 96 -8.51 -11.43 -18.26
C LYS A 96 -7.52 -10.28 -18.13
N SER A 97 -8.07 -9.07 -17.92
CA SER A 97 -7.28 -7.91 -17.50
C SER A 97 -6.86 -8.03 -16.03
N VAL A 98 -5.83 -7.30 -15.65
CA VAL A 98 -5.38 -7.30 -14.24
C VAL A 98 -6.47 -6.81 -13.30
N PRO A 99 -7.20 -5.70 -13.53
CA PRO A 99 -8.32 -5.33 -12.67
C PRO A 99 -9.34 -6.44 -12.44
N GLU A 100 -9.67 -7.23 -13.46
CA GLU A 100 -10.58 -8.39 -13.33
C GLU A 100 -9.98 -9.53 -12.51
N ILE A 101 -8.66 -9.77 -12.62
CA ILE A 101 -7.97 -10.77 -11.80
C ILE A 101 -7.95 -10.33 -10.33
N LEU A 102 -7.59 -9.07 -10.06
CA LEU A 102 -7.60 -8.53 -8.70
C LEU A 102 -8.99 -8.60 -8.07
N GLN A 103 -10.03 -8.26 -8.83
CA GLN A 103 -11.42 -8.39 -8.38
C GLN A 103 -11.78 -9.84 -8.02
N ALA A 104 -11.34 -10.81 -8.83
CA ALA A 104 -11.58 -12.22 -8.56
C ALA A 104 -10.91 -12.67 -7.25
N LEU A 105 -9.66 -12.26 -7.03
CA LEU A 105 -8.92 -12.54 -5.77
C LEU A 105 -9.61 -11.93 -4.56
N LEU A 106 -9.95 -10.64 -4.62
CA LEU A 106 -10.63 -9.94 -3.52
C LEU A 106 -11.97 -10.59 -3.17
N LYS A 107 -12.75 -10.97 -4.19
CA LYS A 107 -14.03 -11.65 -4.00
C LYS A 107 -13.88 -13.04 -3.37
N GLU A 108 -12.88 -13.82 -3.79
CA GLU A 108 -12.57 -15.14 -3.23
C GLU A 108 -12.28 -15.05 -1.74
N HIS A 109 -11.53 -14.04 -1.31
CA HIS A 109 -11.19 -13.77 0.08
C HIS A 109 -12.22 -12.92 0.84
N ARG A 110 -13.39 -12.68 0.25
CA ARG A 110 -14.49 -11.89 0.84
C ARG A 110 -14.09 -10.49 1.26
N VAL A 111 -13.11 -9.90 0.58
CA VAL A 111 -12.81 -8.47 0.67
C VAL A 111 -13.86 -7.75 -0.17
N LEU A 112 -14.96 -7.32 0.46
CA LEU A 112 -16.13 -6.78 -0.25
C LEU A 112 -16.14 -5.26 -0.29
N ASP A 113 -15.52 -4.61 0.70
CA ASP A 113 -15.41 -3.16 0.78
C ASP A 113 -14.17 -2.69 -0.01
N TYR A 114 -14.30 -2.62 -1.34
CA TYR A 114 -13.27 -2.13 -2.23
C TYR A 114 -13.83 -1.29 -3.37
N GLU A 115 -13.02 -0.39 -3.88
CA GLU A 115 -13.29 0.46 -5.05
C GLU A 115 -12.14 0.30 -6.06
N GLN A 116 -12.46 0.08 -7.32
CA GLN A 116 -11.51 0.16 -8.43
C GLN A 116 -11.79 1.44 -9.23
N ARG A 117 -10.87 2.40 -9.15
CA ARG A 117 -10.93 3.69 -9.86
C ARG A 117 -9.96 3.63 -11.03
N ILE A 118 -10.39 2.99 -12.11
CA ILE A 118 -9.60 2.74 -13.32
C ILE A 118 -9.93 3.80 -14.37
N TYR A 119 -8.92 4.52 -14.83
CA TYR A 119 -9.03 5.62 -15.80
C TYR A 119 -8.46 5.26 -17.17
N HIS A 120 -7.63 4.22 -17.27
CA HIS A 120 -7.03 3.74 -18.50
C HIS A 120 -7.50 2.32 -18.82
N GLU A 121 -7.40 1.96 -20.09
CA GLU A 121 -7.66 0.58 -20.51
C GLU A 121 -6.51 -0.35 -20.10
N HIS A 122 -6.83 -1.42 -19.38
CA HIS A 122 -5.93 -2.52 -19.07
C HIS A 122 -6.25 -3.71 -19.96
N LEU A 123 -5.36 -4.04 -20.87
CA LEU A 123 -5.60 -5.06 -21.89
C LEU A 123 -5.67 -6.47 -21.27
N PRO A 124 -6.62 -7.32 -21.73
CA PRO A 124 -6.68 -8.71 -21.30
C PRO A 124 -5.38 -9.45 -21.64
N ARG A 125 -4.88 -10.24 -20.69
CA ARG A 125 -3.71 -11.10 -20.85
C ARG A 125 -4.15 -12.48 -21.32
N GLU A 126 -3.49 -12.99 -22.36
CA GLU A 126 -3.74 -14.35 -22.85
C GLU A 126 -3.54 -15.38 -21.73
N TYR A 127 -2.47 -15.21 -20.94
CA TYR A 127 -2.16 -16.02 -19.77
C TYR A 127 -1.63 -15.16 -18.61
N CYS A 128 -2.09 -15.45 -17.40
CA CYS A 128 -1.50 -14.96 -16.18
C CYS A 128 -1.43 -16.12 -15.18
N VAL A 129 -0.22 -16.52 -14.82
CA VAL A 129 0.03 -17.69 -13.98
C VAL A 129 0.36 -17.27 -12.57
N GLN A 130 -0.30 -17.89 -11.60
CA GLN A 130 0.13 -17.97 -10.21
C GLN A 130 0.88 -19.30 -10.07
N ALA A 131 2.11 -19.25 -9.63
CA ALA A 131 3.00 -20.42 -9.56
C ALA A 131 3.51 -20.63 -8.12
N GLY A 132 2.57 -20.85 -7.20
CA GLY A 132 2.87 -21.08 -5.79
C GLY A 132 3.09 -19.82 -4.97
N ASP A 133 2.96 -18.63 -5.56
CA ASP A 133 2.95 -17.35 -4.84
C ASP A 133 1.73 -17.28 -3.91
N SER A 134 1.82 -16.52 -2.81
CA SER A 134 0.64 -16.15 -2.03
C SER A 134 -0.32 -15.32 -2.90
N ASP A 135 -1.61 -15.35 -2.55
CA ASP A 135 -2.62 -14.57 -3.27
C ASP A 135 -2.35 -13.06 -3.12
N HIS A 136 -1.79 -12.64 -1.98
CA HIS A 136 -1.35 -11.26 -1.76
C HIS A 136 -0.18 -10.88 -2.66
N TYR A 137 0.85 -11.74 -2.75
CA TYR A 137 1.99 -11.49 -3.63
C TYR A 137 1.57 -11.42 -5.11
N LEU A 138 0.66 -12.30 -5.53
CA LEU A 138 0.09 -12.24 -6.89
C LEU A 138 -0.66 -10.94 -7.11
N HIS A 139 -1.51 -10.52 -6.14
CA HIS A 139 -2.25 -9.26 -6.19
C HIS A 139 -1.30 -8.08 -6.43
N ASP A 140 -0.30 -7.93 -5.58
CA ASP A 140 0.63 -6.81 -5.62
C ASP A 140 1.52 -6.86 -6.86
N ARG A 141 2.03 -8.03 -7.23
CA ARG A 141 2.86 -8.20 -8.41
C ARG A 141 2.14 -7.77 -9.70
N LEU A 142 0.87 -8.15 -9.85
CA LEU A 142 0.07 -7.77 -11.02
C LEU A 142 -0.31 -6.29 -10.96
N ALA A 143 -0.74 -5.79 -9.81
CA ALA A 143 -1.08 -4.39 -9.62
C ALA A 143 0.11 -3.48 -9.97
N PHE A 144 1.29 -3.77 -9.42
CA PHE A 144 2.49 -2.94 -9.61
C PHE A 144 3.04 -3.01 -11.04
N GLU A 145 2.90 -4.16 -11.69
CA GLU A 145 3.28 -4.32 -13.10
C GLU A 145 2.44 -3.45 -14.04
N GLU A 146 1.13 -3.31 -13.74
CA GLU A 146 0.18 -2.46 -14.48
C GLU A 146 0.16 -0.99 -13.99
N GLY A 147 0.92 -0.66 -12.95
CA GLY A 147 0.96 0.67 -12.38
C GLY A 147 -0.25 1.03 -11.52
N LEU A 148 -0.94 0.03 -10.99
CA LEU A 148 -1.99 0.24 -10.00
C LEU A 148 -1.39 0.52 -8.63
N VAL A 149 -1.98 1.47 -7.93
CA VAL A 149 -1.68 1.79 -6.54
C VAL A 149 -2.91 1.55 -5.69
N TYR A 150 -2.72 1.19 -4.43
CA TYR A 150 -3.83 1.09 -3.50
C TYR A 150 -3.52 1.74 -2.16
N TYR A 151 -4.59 2.12 -1.45
CA TYR A 151 -4.57 2.67 -0.11
C TYR A 151 -5.91 2.36 0.58
N PHE A 152 -6.00 2.67 1.87
CA PHE A 152 -7.22 2.44 2.66
C PHE A 152 -7.87 3.76 3.02
N ARG A 153 -9.19 3.83 2.84
CA ARG A 153 -10.04 4.91 3.31
C ARG A 153 -10.89 4.39 4.45
N PHE A 154 -11.03 5.19 5.50
CA PHE A 154 -11.80 4.84 6.68
C PHE A 154 -12.98 5.79 6.85
N ASP A 155 -14.11 5.25 7.23
CA ASP A 155 -15.28 5.99 7.73
C ASP A 155 -15.67 5.47 9.13
N GLU A 156 -16.79 5.92 9.68
CA GLU A 156 -17.25 5.49 11.00
C GLU A 156 -17.54 3.99 11.10
N HIS A 157 -17.82 3.32 9.98
CA HIS A 157 -18.35 1.95 9.98
C HIS A 157 -17.40 0.92 9.39
N ARG A 158 -16.48 1.33 8.51
CA ARG A 158 -15.64 0.39 7.76
C ARG A 158 -14.36 1.02 7.21
N HIS A 159 -13.48 0.16 6.72
CA HIS A 159 -12.43 0.59 5.79
C HIS A 159 -12.77 0.15 4.36
N THR A 160 -12.36 0.94 3.39
CA THR A 160 -12.49 0.62 1.97
C THR A 160 -11.11 0.56 1.35
N LEU A 161 -10.80 -0.55 0.68
CA LEU A 161 -9.60 -0.67 -0.15
C LEU A 161 -9.85 0.09 -1.46
N VAL A 162 -9.10 1.14 -1.72
CA VAL A 162 -9.17 1.90 -2.97
C VAL A 162 -7.98 1.55 -3.84
N CYS A 163 -8.24 1.03 -5.04
CA CYS A 163 -7.23 0.70 -6.04
C CYS A 163 -7.40 1.62 -7.26
N SER A 164 -6.32 2.23 -7.74
CA SER A 164 -6.38 3.18 -8.86
C SER A 164 -5.11 3.13 -9.71
N ASP A 165 -5.25 3.43 -10.99
CA ASP A 165 -4.14 3.63 -11.93
C ASP A 165 -3.70 5.12 -12.02
N ARG A 166 -4.34 6.02 -11.24
CA ARG A 166 -4.02 7.45 -11.16
C ARG A 166 -4.06 7.95 -9.73
N LEU A 167 -2.89 8.17 -9.13
CA LEU A 167 -2.79 8.70 -7.77
C LEU A 167 -3.10 10.20 -7.71
N TYR A 168 -2.70 10.94 -8.73
CA TYR A 168 -2.85 12.39 -8.79
C TYR A 168 -4.30 12.88 -8.61
N VAL A 169 -5.29 12.13 -9.09
CA VAL A 169 -6.72 12.51 -9.02
C VAL A 169 -7.43 12.04 -7.75
N GLN A 170 -6.68 11.43 -6.80
CA GLN A 170 -7.28 10.94 -5.57
C GLN A 170 -7.56 12.06 -4.56
N GLU A 171 -8.16 11.69 -3.45
CA GLU A 171 -8.76 12.59 -2.47
C GLU A 171 -7.75 13.53 -1.78
N ARG A 172 -8.28 14.60 -1.20
CA ARG A 172 -7.59 15.53 -0.32
C ARG A 172 -8.14 15.41 1.09
N ILE A 173 -7.31 15.69 2.10
CA ILE A 173 -7.78 15.71 3.48
C ILE A 173 -8.77 16.85 3.68
N ALA A 174 -9.76 16.64 4.55
CA ALA A 174 -10.71 17.68 4.94
C ALA A 174 -10.12 18.56 6.06
N GLY A 175 -10.75 19.71 6.32
CA GLY A 175 -10.42 20.56 7.46
C GLY A 175 -9.33 21.61 7.21
N GLY A 176 -9.04 21.94 5.94
CA GLY A 176 -8.10 23.01 5.59
C GLY A 176 -6.62 22.57 5.57
N PRO A 177 -5.70 23.53 5.43
CA PRO A 177 -4.27 23.25 5.33
C PRO A 177 -3.70 22.63 6.59
N VAL A 178 -2.58 21.93 6.43
CA VAL A 178 -1.72 21.48 7.53
C VAL A 178 -0.73 22.59 7.84
N LEU A 179 -0.63 22.97 9.10
CA LEU A 179 0.22 24.07 9.52
C LEU A 179 1.62 23.57 9.85
N PHE A 180 2.63 24.38 9.55
CA PHE A 180 4.00 24.16 9.99
C PHE A 180 4.38 25.16 11.07
N SER A 181 4.99 24.69 12.16
CA SER A 181 5.58 25.52 13.19
C SER A 181 6.87 24.88 13.69
N ALA A 182 7.99 25.56 13.53
CA ALA A 182 9.29 25.10 14.02
C ALA A 182 9.45 25.21 15.56
N GLN A 183 8.48 25.79 16.25
CA GLN A 183 8.47 25.94 17.70
C GLN A 183 7.51 24.92 18.33
N PRO A 184 7.99 23.73 18.72
CA PRO A 184 7.13 22.68 19.27
C PRO A 184 6.63 22.97 20.71
N GLU A 185 7.23 23.93 21.42
CA GLU A 185 6.95 24.24 22.82
C GLU A 185 5.96 25.41 23.04
N GLY A 186 5.37 25.93 21.98
CA GLY A 186 4.25 26.86 22.10
C GLY A 186 2.94 26.14 22.34
N ASP A 187 2.06 26.69 23.16
CA ASP A 187 0.66 26.30 23.34
C ASP A 187 -0.08 26.51 21.99
N ASN A 188 0.24 25.69 21.00
CA ASN A 188 -0.46 25.71 19.71
C ASN A 188 -1.81 25.00 19.88
N PRO A 189 -2.93 25.72 19.81
CA PRO A 189 -4.25 25.12 19.96
C PRO A 189 -4.66 24.25 18.76
N GLN A 190 -3.85 24.21 17.71
CA GLN A 190 -4.09 23.46 16.48
C GLN A 190 -2.94 22.51 16.20
N PRO A 191 -3.22 21.33 15.62
CA PRO A 191 -2.19 20.39 15.18
C PRO A 191 -1.23 21.02 14.17
N VAL A 192 0.07 20.71 14.30
CA VAL A 192 1.14 21.26 13.45
C VAL A 192 2.15 20.20 13.04
N LEU A 193 2.84 20.44 11.94
CA LEU A 193 4.10 19.79 11.64
C LEU A 193 5.23 20.67 12.20
N HIS A 194 6.10 20.07 12.98
CA HIS A 194 7.23 20.79 13.61
C HIS A 194 8.57 20.45 12.96
N SER A 195 8.62 19.43 12.11
CA SER A 195 9.81 19.07 11.33
C SER A 195 9.42 18.85 9.88
N PHE A 196 10.24 19.39 8.98
CA PHE A 196 10.12 19.17 7.54
C PHE A 196 11.52 19.07 6.95
N ARG A 197 11.83 17.90 6.37
CA ARG A 197 13.10 17.63 5.70
C ARG A 197 12.80 17.24 4.26
N TYR A 198 13.33 17.98 3.31
CA TYR A 198 13.21 17.70 1.89
C TYR A 198 14.50 17.15 1.32
N SER A 199 14.39 16.15 0.46
CA SER A 199 15.52 15.47 -0.18
C SER A 199 15.23 15.24 -1.66
N GLU A 200 16.26 15.41 -2.48
CA GLU A 200 16.25 14.98 -3.87
C GLU A 200 17.31 13.91 -4.09
N ASN A 201 16.94 12.86 -4.77
CA ASN A 201 17.80 11.70 -4.99
C ASN A 201 18.04 11.49 -6.49
N VAL A 202 19.29 11.27 -6.87
CA VAL A 202 19.63 10.83 -8.22
C VAL A 202 19.03 9.43 -8.44
N ARG A 203 18.19 9.28 -9.46
CA ARG A 203 17.50 8.04 -9.81
C ARG A 203 17.62 7.77 -11.31
N THR A 204 17.16 6.60 -11.73
CA THR A 204 17.07 6.23 -13.16
C THR A 204 16.41 7.36 -13.94
N ALA A 205 17.08 7.85 -14.96
CA ALA A 205 16.60 8.96 -15.80
C ALA A 205 15.81 8.48 -17.00
N ARG A 206 16.11 7.28 -17.50
CA ARG A 206 15.48 6.71 -18.69
C ARG A 206 15.16 5.24 -18.46
N GLN A 207 14.04 4.80 -19.02
CA GLN A 207 13.63 3.41 -19.06
C GLN A 207 13.39 2.99 -20.50
N THR A 208 14.04 1.92 -20.90
CA THR A 208 13.79 1.22 -22.16
C THR A 208 13.26 -0.16 -21.84
N GLN A 209 12.15 -0.52 -22.44
CA GLN A 209 11.60 -1.88 -22.35
C GLN A 209 11.35 -2.43 -23.73
N ARG A 210 11.74 -3.67 -23.95
CA ARG A 210 11.51 -4.38 -25.18
C ARG A 210 10.87 -5.73 -24.90
N ASP A 211 9.91 -6.13 -25.74
CA ASP A 211 9.33 -7.47 -25.70
C ASP A 211 9.34 -8.08 -27.11
N TYR A 212 8.91 -9.33 -27.19
CA TYR A 212 8.83 -10.09 -28.43
C TYR A 212 7.48 -10.79 -28.51
N SER A 213 6.85 -10.74 -29.69
CA SER A 213 5.66 -11.50 -30.00
C SER A 213 5.93 -12.45 -31.18
N PHE A 214 5.81 -13.75 -30.93
CA PHE A 214 5.93 -14.75 -32.00
C PHE A 214 4.82 -14.61 -33.06
N LYS A 215 3.69 -14.00 -32.72
CA LYS A 215 2.59 -13.72 -33.67
C LYS A 215 2.95 -12.60 -34.64
N ARG A 216 3.93 -11.74 -34.32
CA ARG A 216 4.44 -10.64 -35.16
C ARG A 216 5.94 -10.48 -34.94
N PRO A 217 6.77 -11.44 -35.43
CA PRO A 217 8.18 -11.50 -35.07
C PRO A 217 9.03 -10.34 -35.62
N THR A 218 8.57 -9.70 -36.68
CA THR A 218 9.26 -8.55 -37.31
C THR A 218 8.85 -7.20 -36.72
N TYR A 219 7.84 -7.19 -35.84
CA TYR A 219 7.39 -5.96 -35.23
C TYR A 219 8.26 -5.61 -34.02
N ASP A 220 8.84 -4.41 -34.06
CA ASP A 220 9.63 -3.91 -32.94
C ASP A 220 8.73 -3.44 -31.82
N GLN A 221 8.83 -4.13 -30.69
CA GLN A 221 8.08 -3.82 -29.46
C GLN A 221 9.03 -3.15 -28.44
N GLU A 222 9.68 -2.06 -28.84
CA GLU A 222 10.56 -1.31 -27.95
C GLU A 222 9.92 0.05 -27.60
N HIS A 223 9.96 0.40 -26.32
CA HIS A 223 9.45 1.66 -25.79
C HIS A 223 10.50 2.33 -24.92
N HIS A 224 10.73 3.62 -25.18
CA HIS A 224 11.68 4.46 -24.45
C HIS A 224 10.93 5.61 -23.79
N LEU A 225 11.24 5.86 -22.53
CA LEU A 225 10.74 7.03 -21.81
C LEU A 225 11.86 7.68 -21.00
N ALA A 226 11.82 9.01 -20.94
CA ALA A 226 12.65 9.81 -20.05
C ALA A 226 11.80 10.27 -18.86
N GLY A 227 12.41 10.34 -17.70
CA GLY A 227 11.78 10.87 -16.49
C GLY A 227 11.55 12.38 -16.58
N GLU A 228 10.62 12.85 -15.81
CA GLU A 228 10.39 14.26 -15.56
C GLU A 228 11.34 14.79 -14.48
N ALA A 229 11.49 16.12 -14.36
CA ALA A 229 12.32 16.78 -13.33
C ALA A 229 13.75 16.20 -13.26
N LEU A 230 14.50 16.37 -14.37
CA LEU A 230 15.89 15.92 -14.48
C LEU A 230 16.91 17.05 -14.32
N GLU A 231 16.49 18.25 -13.90
CA GLU A 231 17.31 19.45 -13.85
C GLU A 231 18.50 19.30 -12.89
N HIS A 232 18.33 18.51 -11.83
CA HIS A 232 19.33 18.31 -10.78
C HIS A 232 20.15 17.03 -10.95
N GLN A 233 20.02 16.34 -12.08
CA GLN A 233 20.76 15.09 -12.31
C GLN A 233 21.13 14.88 -13.78
N GLY A 234 22.08 13.97 -14.03
CA GLY A 234 22.41 13.53 -15.37
C GLY A 234 21.25 12.77 -16.04
N SER A 235 21.03 13.02 -17.32
CA SER A 235 19.95 12.40 -18.11
C SER A 235 20.34 11.07 -18.76
N SER A 236 21.58 10.59 -18.55
CA SER A 236 22.11 9.38 -19.21
C SER A 236 21.87 8.09 -18.43
N TYR A 237 21.34 8.16 -17.21
CA TYR A 237 21.13 6.96 -16.38
C TYR A 237 19.95 6.16 -16.91
N GLU A 238 20.23 5.14 -17.73
CA GLU A 238 19.24 4.31 -18.40
C GLU A 238 19.18 2.90 -17.81
N ARG A 239 17.95 2.36 -17.69
CA ARG A 239 17.69 0.95 -17.48
C ARG A 239 17.05 0.35 -18.71
N TYR A 240 17.54 -0.83 -19.12
CA TYR A 240 17.01 -1.63 -20.18
C TYR A 240 16.45 -2.94 -19.63
N ASP A 241 15.17 -3.22 -19.90
CA ASP A 241 14.50 -4.44 -19.48
C ASP A 241 14.04 -5.27 -20.68
N TYR A 242 14.44 -6.54 -20.70
CA TYR A 242 13.93 -7.57 -21.60
C TYR A 242 13.75 -8.89 -20.86
N PRO A 243 12.61 -9.56 -21.00
CA PRO A 243 11.38 -9.13 -21.67
C PRO A 243 10.62 -8.07 -20.90
N GLY A 244 9.98 -7.12 -21.62
CA GLY A 244 9.20 -6.03 -21.06
C GLY A 244 7.88 -6.47 -20.40
N ARG A 245 7.50 -7.72 -20.61
CA ARG A 245 6.30 -8.39 -20.04
C ARG A 245 4.97 -7.91 -20.61
N TYR A 246 4.99 -7.30 -21.77
CA TYR A 246 3.80 -6.97 -22.55
C TYR A 246 3.83 -7.68 -23.91
N LYS A 247 2.73 -8.29 -24.30
CA LYS A 247 2.62 -9.02 -25.57
C LYS A 247 1.94 -8.18 -26.65
N ARG A 248 1.30 -7.09 -26.26
CA ARG A 248 0.61 -6.15 -27.15
C ARG A 248 1.27 -4.79 -27.07
N SER A 249 1.57 -4.17 -28.21
CA SER A 249 2.26 -2.86 -28.27
C SER A 249 1.53 -1.77 -27.46
N GLY A 250 0.19 -1.78 -27.46
CA GLY A 250 -0.58 -0.80 -26.70
C GLY A 250 -0.32 -0.80 -25.18
N ALA A 251 0.13 -1.94 -24.63
CA ALA A 251 0.51 -2.02 -23.21
C ALA A 251 1.96 -1.58 -22.95
N GLY A 252 2.82 -1.52 -23.97
CA GLY A 252 4.26 -1.29 -23.80
C GLY A 252 4.58 0.06 -23.17
N ARG A 253 3.99 1.14 -23.67
CA ARG A 253 4.23 2.49 -23.14
C ARG A 253 3.75 2.64 -21.69
N PRO A 254 2.52 2.26 -21.32
CA PRO A 254 2.06 2.29 -19.91
C PRO A 254 2.95 1.47 -18.96
N PHE A 255 3.41 0.29 -19.38
CA PHE A 255 4.34 -0.54 -18.60
C PHE A 255 5.70 0.15 -18.39
N THR A 256 6.25 0.73 -19.45
CA THR A 256 7.53 1.45 -19.37
C THR A 256 7.43 2.67 -18.47
N GLU A 257 6.30 3.40 -18.54
CA GLU A 257 6.03 4.57 -17.72
C GLU A 257 5.88 4.18 -16.24
N SER A 258 5.09 3.17 -15.94
CA SER A 258 4.93 2.65 -14.59
C SER A 258 6.27 2.19 -14.00
N ARG A 259 7.09 1.49 -14.79
CA ARG A 259 8.42 1.04 -14.38
C ARG A 259 9.35 2.23 -14.05
N LEU A 260 9.40 3.23 -14.93
CA LEU A 260 10.21 4.43 -14.71
C LEU A 260 9.77 5.19 -13.45
N ARG A 261 8.45 5.38 -13.27
CA ARG A 261 7.89 6.02 -12.08
C ARG A 261 8.23 5.25 -10.81
N GLY A 262 8.15 3.91 -10.85
CA GLY A 262 8.56 3.07 -9.73
C GLY A 262 10.05 3.21 -9.37
N HIS A 263 10.94 3.36 -10.36
CA HIS A 263 12.36 3.62 -10.13
C HIS A 263 12.65 5.04 -9.62
N ARG A 264 11.74 5.98 -9.82
CA ARG A 264 11.85 7.38 -9.44
C ARG A 264 10.93 7.77 -8.28
N ARG A 265 10.28 6.79 -7.62
CA ARG A 265 9.26 7.03 -6.58
C ARG A 265 9.74 7.89 -5.42
N ASP A 266 11.04 7.87 -5.14
CA ASP A 266 11.74 8.61 -4.09
C ASP A 266 12.75 9.62 -4.65
N ALA A 267 12.59 10.05 -5.91
CA ALA A 267 13.46 11.05 -6.51
C ALA A 267 13.30 12.43 -5.85
N ARG A 268 12.09 12.75 -5.42
CA ARG A 268 11.73 13.96 -4.66
C ARG A 268 10.86 13.53 -3.49
N GLU A 269 11.34 13.69 -2.28
CA GLU A 269 10.63 13.26 -1.09
C GLU A 269 10.82 14.24 0.07
N ALA A 270 9.85 14.29 0.96
CA ALA A 270 9.99 14.96 2.23
C ALA A 270 9.67 14.02 3.38
N SER A 271 10.38 14.15 4.49
CA SER A 271 10.04 13.51 5.76
C SER A 271 9.61 14.56 6.77
N VAL A 272 8.49 14.30 7.43
CA VAL A 272 7.89 15.23 8.40
C VAL A 272 7.60 14.54 9.72
N SER A 273 7.54 15.34 10.78
CA SER A 273 6.98 14.90 12.06
C SER A 273 6.11 16.01 12.67
N GLY A 274 5.09 15.60 13.42
CA GLY A 274 4.10 16.49 14.00
C GLY A 274 3.00 15.74 14.75
N ASP A 275 1.85 16.37 14.88
CA ASP A 275 0.71 15.88 15.65
C ASP A 275 -0.65 16.02 14.92
N ASP A 276 -0.64 16.19 13.60
CA ASP A 276 -1.90 16.29 12.83
C ASP A 276 -2.44 14.91 12.43
N PRO A 277 -3.51 14.39 13.08
CA PRO A 277 -4.01 13.05 12.84
C PRO A 277 -4.69 12.86 11.49
N ARG A 278 -4.88 13.94 10.73
CA ARG A 278 -5.55 13.90 9.41
C ARG A 278 -4.65 13.35 8.29
N LEU A 279 -3.32 13.24 8.53
CA LEU A 279 -2.41 12.73 7.51
C LEU A 279 -2.65 11.24 7.30
N ILE A 280 -3.01 10.87 6.07
CA ILE A 280 -3.23 9.48 5.65
C ILE A 280 -2.63 9.26 4.25
N PRO A 281 -2.08 8.08 3.96
CA PRO A 281 -1.54 7.79 2.62
C PRO A 281 -2.58 7.99 1.52
N GLY A 282 -2.13 8.51 0.38
CA GLY A 282 -2.98 8.71 -0.79
C GLY A 282 -3.79 10.02 -0.81
N HIS A 283 -3.97 10.69 0.32
CA HIS A 283 -4.73 11.94 0.42
C HIS A 283 -3.79 13.15 0.46
N ALA A 284 -3.93 14.04 -0.51
CA ALA A 284 -3.09 15.24 -0.56
C ALA A 284 -3.53 16.31 0.46
N PHE A 285 -2.59 17.11 0.91
CA PHE A 285 -2.82 18.25 1.78
C PHE A 285 -1.99 19.46 1.35
N ALA A 286 -2.49 20.67 1.60
CA ALA A 286 -1.73 21.90 1.47
C ALA A 286 -0.92 22.13 2.75
N LEU A 287 0.38 22.42 2.63
CA LEU A 287 1.22 22.86 3.73
C LEU A 287 1.26 24.38 3.76
N GLU A 288 1.11 24.96 4.94
CA GLU A 288 1.22 26.41 5.17
C GLU A 288 2.12 26.73 6.38
N GLY A 289 2.73 27.92 6.38
CA GLY A 289 3.54 28.41 7.50
C GLY A 289 5.01 28.01 7.45
N HIS A 290 5.46 27.26 6.45
CA HIS A 290 6.87 26.95 6.32
C HIS A 290 7.68 28.18 5.90
N PRO A 291 8.86 28.47 6.53
CA PRO A 291 9.66 29.67 6.22
C PRO A 291 10.21 29.68 4.79
N ARG A 292 10.43 28.53 4.17
CA ARG A 292 10.79 28.41 2.77
C ARG A 292 9.51 28.34 1.95
N ALA A 293 9.26 29.40 1.15
CA ALA A 293 7.97 29.65 0.49
C ALA A 293 7.56 28.53 -0.49
N ASP A 294 8.50 27.92 -1.23
CA ASP A 294 8.23 26.86 -2.19
C ASP A 294 7.83 25.53 -1.54
N PHE A 295 8.03 25.36 -0.23
CA PHE A 295 7.51 24.20 0.49
C PHE A 295 6.06 24.38 0.96
N ASN A 296 5.52 25.59 0.97
CA ASN A 296 4.09 25.86 1.15
C ASN A 296 3.33 25.46 -0.13
N ALA A 297 3.19 24.19 -0.34
CA ALA A 297 2.67 23.56 -1.54
C ALA A 297 1.78 22.36 -1.17
N TRP A 298 1.28 21.67 -2.19
CA TRP A 298 0.52 20.45 -2.02
C TRP A 298 1.45 19.24 -1.93
N TRP A 299 1.25 18.43 -0.89
CA TRP A 299 2.01 17.23 -0.60
C TRP A 299 1.08 16.03 -0.45
N ARG A 300 1.60 14.84 -0.74
CA ARG A 300 0.87 13.58 -0.58
C ARG A 300 1.67 12.61 0.28
N PRO A 301 1.11 12.14 1.42
CA PRO A 301 1.73 11.09 2.19
C PRO A 301 1.77 9.77 1.40
N VAL A 302 2.93 9.13 1.42
CA VAL A 302 3.15 7.77 0.89
C VAL A 302 3.27 6.76 2.01
N ARG A 303 3.77 7.19 3.17
CA ARG A 303 3.82 6.41 4.42
C ARG A 303 3.54 7.34 5.60
N VAL A 304 2.79 6.84 6.58
CA VAL A 304 2.53 7.54 7.84
C VAL A 304 2.60 6.55 8.99
N VAL A 305 3.26 6.94 10.06
CA VAL A 305 3.28 6.20 11.33
C VAL A 305 2.73 7.13 12.41
N HIS A 306 1.62 6.73 13.01
CA HIS A 306 0.99 7.42 14.13
C HIS A 306 1.27 6.67 15.41
N ARG A 307 1.66 7.37 16.46
CA ARG A 307 1.89 6.80 17.79
C ARG A 307 1.16 7.61 18.83
N GLY A 308 0.65 6.91 19.81
CA GLY A 308 0.02 7.58 20.94
C GLY A 308 0.04 6.74 22.21
N THR A 309 0.05 7.43 23.33
CA THR A 309 0.02 6.82 24.66
C THR A 309 -1.04 7.49 25.51
N GLN A 310 -1.73 6.70 26.31
CA GLN A 310 -2.72 7.17 27.28
C GLN A 310 -2.54 6.41 28.59
N TYR A 311 -1.76 6.96 29.50
CA TYR A 311 -1.43 6.31 30.77
C TYR A 311 -2.45 6.58 31.89
N ALA A 312 -3.43 7.46 31.68
CA ALA A 312 -4.43 7.80 32.68
C ALA A 312 -5.20 6.59 33.27
N GLY A 313 -5.31 5.49 32.49
CA GLY A 313 -5.86 4.23 32.98
C GLY A 313 -4.93 3.36 33.84
N GLN A 314 -3.68 3.81 34.08
CA GLN A 314 -2.66 3.07 34.83
C GLN A 314 -2.28 3.69 36.16
N GLU A 315 -2.80 4.89 36.51
CA GLU A 315 -2.46 5.65 37.71
C GLU A 315 -2.62 4.87 39.02
N GLU A 316 -3.46 3.83 39.00
CA GLU A 316 -3.72 3.00 40.19
C GLU A 316 -2.68 1.88 40.40
N GLU A 317 -1.79 1.59 39.44
CA GLU A 317 -0.90 0.42 39.49
C GLU A 317 0.60 0.75 39.72
N SER A 318 1.03 1.98 39.52
CA SER A 318 2.43 2.36 39.73
C SER A 318 2.58 3.84 40.12
N ALA A 319 3.23 4.09 41.24
CA ALA A 319 3.54 5.44 41.72
C ALA A 319 4.52 6.20 40.80
N ASP A 320 5.24 5.51 39.91
CA ASP A 320 6.21 6.05 38.98
C ASP A 320 5.79 5.94 37.51
N ALA A 321 4.49 5.65 37.22
CA ALA A 321 4.02 5.58 35.86
C ALA A 321 4.10 6.96 35.19
N PRO A 322 4.56 7.06 33.92
CA PRO A 322 4.51 8.31 33.20
C PRO A 322 3.07 8.80 33.10
N LEU A 323 2.83 10.02 33.60
CA LEU A 323 1.53 10.66 33.53
C LEU A 323 1.38 11.39 32.20
N GLY A 324 0.20 11.29 31.60
CA GLY A 324 -0.17 12.10 30.45
C GLY A 324 -0.65 11.31 29.22
N VAL A 325 -1.12 12.08 28.27
CA VAL A 325 -1.50 11.63 26.92
C VAL A 325 -0.48 12.23 25.96
N SER A 326 0.06 11.40 25.08
CA SER A 326 0.93 11.88 24.00
C SER A 326 0.45 11.36 22.66
N TYR A 327 0.65 12.15 21.64
CA TYR A 327 0.44 11.76 20.27
C TYR A 327 1.52 12.38 19.38
N ASP A 328 2.11 11.59 18.52
CA ASP A 328 3.03 12.03 17.47
C ASP A 328 2.82 11.25 16.18
N LEU A 329 3.20 11.85 15.08
CA LEU A 329 3.27 11.18 13.79
C LEU A 329 4.60 11.45 13.08
N ARG A 330 4.94 10.51 12.20
CA ARG A 330 5.99 10.67 11.19
C ARG A 330 5.43 10.29 9.84
N ALA A 331 5.74 11.08 8.81
CA ALA A 331 5.28 10.77 7.47
C ALA A 331 6.39 10.99 6.44
N GLU A 332 6.33 10.16 5.39
CA GLU A 332 7.07 10.32 4.14
C GLU A 332 6.10 10.87 3.09
N LEU A 333 6.52 11.93 2.42
CA LEU A 333 5.69 12.69 1.50
C LEU A 333 6.34 12.77 0.14
N VAL A 334 5.52 12.87 -0.90
CA VAL A 334 5.94 13.29 -2.23
C VAL A 334 5.17 14.56 -2.63
N PRO A 335 5.71 15.42 -3.52
CA PRO A 335 4.92 16.50 -4.11
C PRO A 335 3.63 15.95 -4.76
N GLU A 336 2.52 16.67 -4.69
CA GLU A 336 1.23 16.21 -5.22
C GLU A 336 1.28 15.91 -6.73
N ASP A 337 2.12 16.62 -7.48
CA ASP A 337 2.32 16.43 -8.92
C ASP A 337 3.04 15.12 -9.30
N VAL A 338 3.64 14.43 -8.32
CA VAL A 338 4.31 13.15 -8.54
C VAL A 338 3.26 12.04 -8.68
N GLU A 339 3.19 11.43 -9.85
CA GLU A 339 2.43 10.22 -10.09
C GLU A 339 3.21 9.01 -9.56
N TRP A 340 3.22 8.85 -8.25
CA TRP A 340 3.98 7.83 -7.54
C TRP A 340 3.53 6.40 -7.93
N ARG A 341 4.50 5.49 -8.07
CA ARG A 341 4.27 4.06 -8.32
C ARG A 341 5.16 3.22 -7.40
N PRO A 342 4.67 2.06 -6.92
CA PRO A 342 5.51 1.11 -6.20
C PRO A 342 6.60 0.53 -7.12
N ALA A 343 7.67 0.02 -6.51
CA ALA A 343 8.65 -0.75 -7.26
C ALA A 343 8.02 -2.05 -7.76
N PRO A 344 8.28 -2.45 -9.00
CA PRO A 344 7.76 -3.72 -9.53
C PRO A 344 8.35 -4.91 -8.77
N LEU A 345 7.51 -5.88 -8.44
CA LEU A 345 7.91 -7.10 -7.78
C LEU A 345 8.50 -8.12 -8.79
N PRO A 346 9.47 -8.95 -8.38
CA PRO A 346 9.99 -10.02 -9.20
C PRO A 346 8.90 -11.07 -9.49
N ARG A 347 9.02 -11.76 -10.62
CA ARG A 347 8.17 -12.93 -10.89
C ARG A 347 8.74 -14.16 -10.22
N PRO A 348 7.90 -15.05 -9.69
CA PRO A 348 8.35 -16.38 -9.29
C PRO A 348 9.01 -17.08 -10.47
N ARG A 349 10.08 -17.80 -10.19
CA ARG A 349 10.77 -18.64 -11.18
C ARG A 349 10.37 -20.08 -10.95
N ILE A 350 10.05 -20.77 -12.04
CA ILE A 350 9.88 -22.20 -12.03
C ILE A 350 11.17 -22.76 -12.64
N ASP A 351 12.04 -23.28 -11.79
CA ASP A 351 13.35 -23.81 -12.22
C ASP A 351 13.26 -25.30 -12.56
N GLY A 352 14.09 -25.72 -13.52
CA GLY A 352 14.23 -27.10 -13.94
C GLY A 352 13.19 -27.55 -14.99
N PRO A 353 13.34 -28.78 -15.48
CA PRO A 353 12.42 -29.36 -16.46
C PRO A 353 11.07 -29.68 -15.80
N GLN A 354 9.99 -29.39 -16.53
CA GLN A 354 8.64 -29.71 -16.10
C GLN A 354 8.06 -30.82 -17.01
N ILE A 355 7.32 -31.74 -16.40
CA ILE A 355 6.60 -32.77 -17.13
C ILE A 355 5.15 -32.34 -17.27
N ALA A 356 4.63 -32.40 -18.50
CA ALA A 356 3.24 -32.11 -18.79
C ALA A 356 2.62 -33.20 -19.71
N THR A 357 1.34 -33.47 -19.52
CA THR A 357 0.59 -34.37 -20.41
C THR A 357 -0.12 -33.53 -21.46
N VAL A 358 0.24 -33.75 -22.71
CA VAL A 358 -0.44 -33.14 -23.85
C VAL A 358 -1.84 -33.74 -23.99
N VAL A 359 -2.84 -32.87 -24.08
CA VAL A 359 -4.26 -33.29 -24.23
C VAL A 359 -4.85 -32.75 -25.52
N GLY A 360 -5.82 -33.48 -26.08
CA GLY A 360 -6.54 -33.14 -27.31
C GLY A 360 -7.84 -33.89 -27.45
N PRO A 361 -8.59 -33.65 -28.52
CA PRO A 361 -9.79 -34.44 -28.86
C PRO A 361 -9.47 -35.93 -29.04
N ALA A 362 -10.43 -36.78 -28.71
CA ALA A 362 -10.26 -38.22 -28.86
C ALA A 362 -10.02 -38.60 -30.33
N GLY A 363 -8.95 -39.38 -30.60
CA GLY A 363 -8.58 -39.83 -31.92
C GLY A 363 -7.64 -38.90 -32.70
N GLU A 364 -7.24 -37.78 -32.15
CA GLU A 364 -6.20 -36.90 -32.71
C GLU A 364 -4.84 -37.17 -32.06
N GLU A 365 -3.85 -37.55 -32.87
CA GLU A 365 -2.47 -37.74 -32.39
C GLU A 365 -1.70 -36.43 -32.22
N ILE A 366 -2.04 -35.44 -33.06
CA ILE A 366 -1.45 -34.10 -33.02
C ILE A 366 -2.59 -33.08 -32.96
N HIS A 367 -2.66 -32.35 -31.84
CA HIS A 367 -3.62 -31.27 -31.66
C HIS A 367 -2.91 -30.02 -31.25
N CYS A 368 -2.57 -29.19 -32.22
CA CYS A 368 -1.93 -27.88 -31.98
C CYS A 368 -2.79 -26.76 -32.59
N ASP A 369 -2.62 -25.57 -32.08
CA ASP A 369 -3.21 -24.36 -32.68
C ASP A 369 -2.44 -23.89 -33.93
N GLU A 370 -2.93 -22.81 -34.56
CA GLU A 370 -2.30 -22.19 -35.75
C GLU A 370 -0.83 -21.76 -35.55
N TRP A 371 -0.37 -21.67 -34.31
CA TRP A 371 0.98 -21.28 -33.89
C TRP A 371 1.84 -22.46 -33.46
N GLY A 372 1.35 -23.68 -33.57
CA GLY A 372 2.05 -24.89 -33.16
C GLY A 372 2.08 -25.12 -31.65
N ARG A 373 1.24 -24.42 -30.88
CA ARG A 373 1.12 -24.63 -29.42
C ARG A 373 0.24 -25.83 -29.13
N VAL A 374 0.61 -26.61 -28.15
CA VAL A 374 -0.16 -27.77 -27.65
C VAL A 374 -0.87 -27.41 -26.34
N LYS A 375 -1.99 -28.08 -26.10
CA LYS A 375 -2.70 -27.99 -24.83
C LYS A 375 -2.14 -29.01 -23.86
N VAL A 376 -1.79 -28.56 -22.65
CA VAL A 376 -1.27 -29.37 -21.57
C VAL A 376 -2.13 -29.23 -20.32
#